data_e339cbcf40b175af637da717c0b3ca10
#
_entry.id   e339cbcf40b175af637da717c0b3ca10
#
_cell.length_a   1.000
_cell.length_b   1.000
_cell.length_c   1.000
_cell.angle_alpha   90.00
_cell.angle_beta   90.00
_cell.angle_gamma   90.00
#
_symmetry.space_group_name_H-M   'P 1'
#
loop_
_entity.id
_entity.type
_entity.pdbx_description
1 polymer ?
#
loop_
_entity_poly.entity_id
_entity_poly.type
_entity_poly.pdbx_seq_one_letter_code
_entity_poly.pdbx_strand_id
1 'polypeptide(L)'
;MIAPQNRSTIIIQELTMRHTISVLVENEFGVLTRIAGLFSGRGFNIESLSVAPTLDATISRMTIVTSGDDRILEQINKQLNKLIDTIKVIDFTGEDFIEREMALIKVTAEEATRAEILRICDIFRGKVVDVTPKCYTVEVTGSPVKVNAIIDLLRPMGIKELVRSGPVVLGRGPKGWKGN
;
A
#
# COMPACT_ATOMS: atom_id res chain seq x y z
N MET A 1 -12.29 48.06 3.50
CA MET A 1 -12.86 47.29 2.37
C MET A 1 -12.20 45.92 2.41
N ILE A 2 -12.82 44.94 3.06
CA ILE A 2 -12.28 43.59 3.27
C ILE A 2 -12.90 42.73 2.18
N ALA A 3 -12.04 42.13 1.34
CA ALA A 3 -12.46 41.23 0.28
C ALA A 3 -13.08 39.94 0.86
N PRO A 4 -14.13 39.38 0.26
CA PRO A 4 -14.70 38.12 0.74
C PRO A 4 -13.78 36.97 0.42
N GLN A 5 -13.33 36.27 1.45
CA GLN A 5 -12.60 35.02 1.30
C GLN A 5 -13.51 33.94 0.70
N ASN A 6 -13.06 33.39 -0.36
CA ASN A 6 -13.72 32.41 -1.21
C ASN A 6 -14.07 31.13 -0.43
N ARG A 7 -15.34 30.96 -0.05
CA ARG A 7 -15.88 29.77 0.63
C ARG A 7 -15.91 28.51 -0.23
N SER A 8 -15.50 28.62 -1.50
CA SER A 8 -15.60 27.51 -2.47
C SER A 8 -14.43 26.51 -2.42
N THR A 9 -13.32 26.84 -1.74
CA THR A 9 -12.13 25.97 -1.69
C THR A 9 -12.17 24.95 -0.53
N ILE A 10 -13.10 25.10 0.41
CA ILE A 10 -13.20 24.23 1.60
C ILE A 10 -14.08 23.00 1.35
N ILE A 11 -14.87 22.97 0.27
CA ILE A 11 -15.88 21.92 0.03
C ILE A 11 -15.33 20.74 -0.78
N ILE A 12 -14.15 20.82 -1.36
CA ILE A 12 -13.58 19.75 -2.24
C ILE A 12 -12.60 18.82 -1.48
N GLN A 13 -12.38 19.06 -0.21
CA GLN A 13 -11.72 18.10 0.68
C GLN A 13 -12.73 17.13 1.32
N GLU A 14 -13.79 16.78 0.59
CA GLU A 14 -14.65 15.66 0.94
C GLU A 14 -13.84 14.37 0.80
N LEU A 15 -13.19 14.00 1.93
CA LEU A 15 -13.07 12.63 2.44
C LEU A 15 -12.90 11.54 1.36
N THR A 16 -11.88 11.67 0.52
CA THR A 16 -11.36 10.49 -0.16
C THR A 16 -10.73 9.60 0.89
N MET A 17 -11.49 8.64 1.42
CA MET A 17 -10.97 7.63 2.34
C MET A 17 -10.12 6.63 1.57
N ARG A 18 -9.02 6.24 2.18
CA ARG A 18 -8.18 5.15 1.67
C ARG A 18 -8.83 3.82 2.04
N HIS A 19 -9.10 3.01 1.03
CA HIS A 19 -9.69 1.69 1.17
C HIS A 19 -8.66 0.61 0.87
N THR A 20 -8.69 -0.45 1.66
CA THR A 20 -7.82 -1.61 1.48
C THR A 20 -8.69 -2.85 1.29
N ILE A 21 -8.62 -3.44 0.11
CA ILE A 21 -9.44 -4.56 -0.31
C ILE A 21 -8.53 -5.75 -0.58
N SER A 22 -8.85 -6.92 0.00
CA SER A 22 -8.20 -8.18 -0.35
C SER A 22 -9.13 -9.01 -1.22
N VAL A 23 -8.62 -9.48 -2.35
CA VAL A 23 -9.38 -10.31 -3.29
C VAL A 23 -8.67 -11.64 -3.44
N LEU A 24 -9.40 -12.73 -3.20
CA LEU A 24 -8.96 -14.09 -3.53
C LEU A 24 -9.48 -14.42 -4.90
N VAL A 25 -8.61 -14.87 -5.77
CA VAL A 25 -8.90 -15.14 -7.18
C VAL A 25 -8.24 -16.44 -7.62
N GLU A 26 -8.77 -17.04 -8.67
CA GLU A 26 -8.07 -18.12 -9.36
C GLU A 26 -6.73 -17.62 -9.90
N ASN A 27 -5.69 -18.43 -9.72
CA ASN A 27 -4.35 -18.10 -10.19
C ASN A 27 -4.18 -18.49 -11.65
N GLU A 28 -4.92 -17.81 -12.52
CA GLU A 28 -4.96 -18.10 -13.95
C GLU A 28 -4.53 -16.90 -14.79
N PHE A 29 -4.18 -17.18 -16.04
CA PHE A 29 -3.79 -16.17 -17.01
C PHE A 29 -4.92 -15.17 -17.25
N GLY A 30 -4.59 -13.87 -17.23
CA GLY A 30 -5.52 -12.78 -17.54
C GLY A 30 -6.37 -12.29 -16.37
N VAL A 31 -6.40 -12.95 -15.21
CA VAL A 31 -7.18 -12.53 -14.04
C VAL A 31 -6.78 -11.14 -13.57
N LEU A 32 -5.47 -10.88 -13.41
CA LEU A 32 -4.97 -9.55 -13.06
C LEU A 32 -5.40 -8.48 -14.05
N THR A 33 -5.34 -8.79 -15.35
CA THR A 33 -5.74 -7.87 -16.42
C THR A 33 -7.23 -7.54 -16.34
N ARG A 34 -8.08 -8.53 -16.04
CA ARG A 34 -9.54 -8.32 -15.87
C ARG A 34 -9.84 -7.41 -14.67
N ILE A 35 -9.16 -7.64 -13.55
CA ILE A 35 -9.32 -6.80 -12.35
C ILE A 35 -8.83 -5.37 -12.63
N ALA A 36 -7.62 -5.20 -13.16
CA ALA A 36 -7.09 -3.88 -13.52
C ALA A 36 -8.00 -3.15 -14.54
N GLY A 37 -8.51 -3.87 -15.53
CA GLY A 37 -9.46 -3.35 -16.52
C GLY A 37 -10.79 -2.91 -15.90
N LEU A 38 -11.27 -3.60 -14.87
CA LEU A 38 -12.46 -3.20 -14.11
C LEU A 38 -12.27 -1.84 -13.44
N PHE A 39 -11.12 -1.62 -12.77
CA PHE A 39 -10.81 -0.34 -12.13
C PHE A 39 -10.66 0.77 -13.19
N SER A 40 -9.84 0.53 -14.20
CA SER A 40 -9.57 1.48 -15.29
C SER A 40 -10.85 1.88 -16.05
N GLY A 41 -11.69 0.91 -16.41
CA GLY A 41 -12.91 1.16 -17.17
C GLY A 41 -13.98 1.99 -16.42
N ARG A 42 -13.81 2.18 -15.11
CA ARG A 42 -14.69 2.99 -14.25
C ARG A 42 -14.02 4.24 -13.68
N GLY A 43 -12.79 4.48 -14.08
CA GLY A 43 -12.03 5.64 -13.60
C GLY A 43 -11.58 5.53 -12.15
N PHE A 44 -11.55 4.32 -11.57
CA PHE A 44 -11.01 4.11 -10.22
C PHE A 44 -9.49 3.98 -10.29
N ASN A 45 -8.80 4.68 -9.41
CA ASN A 45 -7.34 4.59 -9.33
C ASN A 45 -6.91 3.44 -8.41
N ILE A 46 -5.92 2.66 -8.85
CA ILE A 46 -5.21 1.71 -8.00
C ILE A 46 -3.93 2.39 -7.51
N GLU A 47 -3.88 2.73 -6.21
CA GLU A 47 -2.70 3.34 -5.59
C GLU A 47 -1.60 2.33 -5.33
N SER A 48 -1.99 1.10 -4.98
CA SER A 48 -1.08 0.00 -4.72
C SER A 48 -1.75 -1.33 -5.02
N LEU A 49 -0.98 -2.26 -5.54
CA LEU A 49 -1.41 -3.61 -5.84
C LEU A 49 -0.28 -4.59 -5.49
N SER A 50 -0.56 -5.49 -4.56
CA SER A 50 0.29 -6.63 -4.25
C SER A 50 -0.45 -7.92 -4.59
N VAL A 51 0.23 -8.87 -5.20
CA VAL A 51 -0.34 -10.15 -5.62
C VAL A 51 0.65 -11.27 -5.35
N ALA A 52 0.16 -12.37 -4.76
CA ALA A 52 0.94 -13.58 -4.57
C ALA A 52 0.03 -14.81 -4.47
N PRO A 53 0.52 -16.01 -4.83
CA PRO A 53 -0.18 -17.26 -4.57
C PRO A 53 -0.41 -17.46 -3.06
N THR A 54 -1.45 -18.19 -2.71
CA THR A 54 -1.72 -18.64 -1.35
C THR A 54 -1.02 -19.97 -1.06
N LEU A 55 -1.37 -20.65 0.03
CA LEU A 55 -0.93 -22.03 0.29
C LEU A 55 -1.43 -23.00 -0.80
N ASP A 56 -2.57 -22.70 -1.41
CA ASP A 56 -3.05 -23.35 -2.62
C ASP A 56 -2.51 -22.56 -3.83
N ALA A 57 -1.64 -23.22 -4.60
CA ALA A 57 -1.00 -22.59 -5.77
C ALA A 57 -2.01 -22.22 -6.88
N THR A 58 -3.22 -22.79 -6.87
CA THR A 58 -4.28 -22.46 -7.81
C THR A 58 -5.02 -21.17 -7.44
N ILE A 59 -4.75 -20.60 -6.25
CA ILE A 59 -5.42 -19.42 -5.72
C ILE A 59 -4.37 -18.34 -5.42
N SER A 60 -4.62 -17.15 -5.93
CA SER A 60 -3.84 -15.94 -5.60
C SER A 60 -4.62 -15.01 -4.69
N ARG A 61 -3.91 -14.33 -3.81
CA ARG A 61 -4.43 -13.21 -3.03
C ARG A 61 -3.87 -11.91 -3.59
N MET A 62 -4.77 -10.98 -3.86
CA MET A 62 -4.44 -9.61 -4.22
C MET A 62 -4.80 -8.69 -3.07
N THR A 63 -3.93 -7.72 -2.76
CA THR A 63 -4.25 -6.58 -1.90
C THR A 63 -4.27 -5.34 -2.76
N ILE A 64 -5.41 -4.69 -2.84
CA ILE A 64 -5.65 -3.49 -3.64
C ILE A 64 -5.87 -2.32 -2.70
N VAL A 65 -5.13 -1.24 -2.90
CA VAL A 65 -5.37 0.04 -2.23
C VAL A 65 -5.91 1.03 -3.23
N THR A 66 -7.00 1.66 -2.87
CA THR A 66 -7.67 2.69 -3.68
C THR A 66 -8.20 3.80 -2.78
N SER A 67 -8.50 4.95 -3.33
CA SER A 67 -9.14 6.05 -2.60
C SER A 67 -10.45 6.42 -3.28
N GLY A 68 -11.45 6.72 -2.45
CA GLY A 68 -12.77 7.10 -2.92
C GLY A 68 -13.74 7.33 -1.77
N ASP A 69 -14.98 7.66 -2.12
CA ASP A 69 -16.10 7.68 -1.18
C ASP A 69 -16.70 6.26 -1.00
N ASP A 70 -17.60 6.11 -0.05
CA ASP A 70 -18.27 4.82 0.23
C ASP A 70 -19.05 4.28 -0.98
N ARG A 71 -19.58 5.15 -1.84
CA ARG A 71 -20.31 4.76 -3.06
C ARG A 71 -19.36 4.11 -4.08
N ILE A 72 -18.15 4.68 -4.22
CA ILE A 72 -17.10 4.12 -5.07
C ILE A 72 -16.69 2.75 -4.55
N LEU A 73 -16.46 2.63 -3.24
CA LEU A 73 -16.11 1.35 -2.59
C LEU A 73 -17.19 0.30 -2.80
N GLU A 74 -18.46 0.64 -2.58
CA GLU A 74 -19.59 -0.28 -2.81
C GLU A 74 -19.65 -0.74 -4.28
N GLN A 75 -19.43 0.17 -5.23
CA GLN A 75 -19.39 -0.17 -6.64
C GLN A 75 -18.22 -1.11 -6.97
N ILE A 76 -17.02 -0.84 -6.45
CA ILE A 76 -15.84 -1.70 -6.62
C ILE A 76 -16.16 -3.10 -6.10
N ASN A 77 -16.65 -3.23 -4.87
CA ASN A 77 -16.97 -4.51 -4.25
C ASN A 77 -18.02 -5.29 -5.06
N LYS A 78 -19.09 -4.62 -5.51
CA LYS A 78 -20.12 -5.24 -6.35
C LYS A 78 -19.56 -5.76 -7.68
N GLN A 79 -18.64 -5.02 -8.29
CA GLN A 79 -18.08 -5.40 -9.58
C GLN A 79 -17.03 -6.51 -9.47
N LEU A 80 -16.19 -6.48 -8.42
CA LEU A 80 -15.24 -7.55 -8.13
C LEU A 80 -15.96 -8.88 -7.92
N ASN A 81 -17.06 -8.88 -7.16
CA ASN A 81 -17.87 -10.08 -6.91
C ASN A 81 -18.58 -10.63 -8.15
N LYS A 82 -18.66 -9.89 -9.25
CA LYS A 82 -19.24 -10.37 -10.52
C LYS A 82 -18.22 -11.05 -11.43
N LEU A 83 -16.94 -10.91 -11.17
CA LEU A 83 -15.90 -11.57 -11.97
C LEU A 83 -15.91 -13.07 -11.64
N ILE A 84 -15.93 -13.89 -12.68
CA ILE A 84 -16.00 -15.35 -12.55
C ILE A 84 -14.80 -15.91 -11.79
N ASP A 85 -13.64 -15.30 -11.97
CA ASP A 85 -12.38 -15.72 -11.32
C ASP A 85 -12.26 -15.25 -9.87
N THR A 86 -13.22 -14.45 -9.37
CA THR A 86 -13.19 -13.94 -7.99
C THR A 86 -13.83 -14.94 -7.06
N ILE A 87 -13.03 -15.48 -6.16
CA ILE A 87 -13.47 -16.44 -5.13
C ILE A 87 -14.06 -15.69 -3.94
N LYS A 88 -13.39 -14.61 -3.50
CA LYS A 88 -13.84 -13.83 -2.35
C LYS A 88 -13.26 -12.41 -2.37
N VAL A 89 -14.09 -11.45 -2.01
CA VAL A 89 -13.70 -10.06 -1.75
C VAL A 89 -13.80 -9.81 -0.25
N ILE A 90 -12.76 -9.23 0.33
CA ILE A 90 -12.70 -8.86 1.75
C ILE A 90 -12.33 -7.38 1.80
N ASP A 91 -13.27 -6.58 2.28
CA ASP A 91 -13.06 -5.16 2.54
C ASP A 91 -12.58 -4.99 3.97
N PHE A 92 -11.43 -4.34 4.13
CA PHE A 92 -10.84 -4.04 5.43
C PHE A 92 -11.16 -2.63 5.94
N THR A 93 -11.99 -1.89 5.23
CA THR A 93 -12.38 -0.54 5.64
C THR A 93 -13.17 -0.60 6.96
N GLY A 94 -12.65 0.06 7.99
CA GLY A 94 -13.27 0.06 9.32
C GLY A 94 -13.07 -1.20 10.15
N GLU A 95 -12.36 -2.21 9.63
CA GLU A 95 -12.05 -3.44 10.34
C GLU A 95 -10.69 -3.36 11.05
N ASP A 96 -10.50 -4.18 12.09
CA ASP A 96 -9.19 -4.33 12.73
C ASP A 96 -8.36 -5.40 12.00
N PHE A 97 -7.28 -4.95 11.36
CA PHE A 97 -6.41 -5.82 10.56
C PHE A 97 -4.92 -5.53 10.78
N ILE A 98 -4.09 -6.44 10.33
CA ILE A 98 -2.65 -6.27 10.28
C ILE A 98 -2.29 -5.84 8.86
N GLU A 99 -1.61 -4.69 8.74
CA GLU A 99 -1.10 -4.17 7.48
C GLU A 99 0.43 -4.06 7.56
N ARG A 100 1.13 -4.56 6.57
CA ARG A 100 2.58 -4.46 6.45
C ARG A 100 2.98 -4.22 5.01
N GLU A 101 3.99 -3.38 4.84
CA GLU A 101 4.72 -3.22 3.58
C GLU A 101 6.22 -3.21 3.84
N MET A 102 6.98 -3.51 2.83
CA MET A 102 8.44 -3.40 2.81
C MET A 102 8.85 -2.23 1.91
N ALA A 103 9.87 -1.49 2.30
CA ALA A 103 10.52 -0.51 1.45
C ALA A 103 12.04 -0.72 1.41
N LEU A 104 12.62 -0.51 0.24
CA LEU A 104 14.06 -0.38 0.02
C LEU A 104 14.35 1.08 -0.31
N ILE A 105 15.22 1.71 0.48
CA ILE A 105 15.51 3.14 0.42
C ILE A 105 17.01 3.31 0.21
N LYS A 106 17.40 3.74 -0.98
CA LYS A 106 18.79 4.10 -1.26
C LYS A 106 19.02 5.57 -0.93
N VAL A 107 19.87 5.83 0.06
CA VAL A 107 20.13 7.18 0.58
C VAL A 107 21.62 7.54 0.46
N THR A 108 21.91 8.80 0.19
CA THR A 108 23.27 9.32 0.21
C THR A 108 23.86 9.22 1.62
N ALA A 109 25.05 8.64 1.74
CA ALA A 109 25.73 8.40 3.03
C ALA A 109 27.10 9.09 3.06
N GLU A 110 27.06 10.42 3.20
CA GLU A 110 28.27 11.22 3.42
C GLU A 110 28.77 11.00 4.84
N GLU A 111 30.06 11.26 5.09
CA GLU A 111 30.69 11.03 6.39
C GLU A 111 29.91 11.66 7.54
N ALA A 112 29.41 12.88 7.34
CA ALA A 112 28.64 13.62 8.35
C ALA A 112 27.25 13.02 8.64
N THR A 113 26.65 12.27 7.71
CA THR A 113 25.25 11.76 7.83
C THR A 113 25.19 10.28 8.13
N ARG A 114 26.28 9.52 7.97
CA ARG A 114 26.29 8.05 8.15
C ARG A 114 25.77 7.60 9.50
N ALA A 115 26.26 8.23 10.58
CA ALA A 115 25.86 7.88 11.95
C ALA A 115 24.35 8.13 12.16
N GLU A 116 23.82 9.21 11.61
CA GLU A 116 22.41 9.55 11.71
C GLU A 116 21.53 8.58 10.93
N ILE A 117 21.94 8.17 9.72
CA ILE A 117 21.23 7.15 8.94
C ILE A 117 21.13 5.84 9.73
N LEU A 118 22.25 5.39 10.33
CA LEU A 118 22.27 4.17 11.14
C LEU A 118 21.36 4.30 12.37
N ARG A 119 21.37 5.44 13.05
CA ARG A 119 20.50 5.72 14.20
C ARG A 119 19.03 5.69 13.82
N ILE A 120 18.65 6.27 12.68
CA ILE A 120 17.29 6.22 12.16
C ILE A 120 16.89 4.76 11.85
N CYS A 121 17.78 3.99 11.19
CA CYS A 121 17.54 2.57 10.93
C CYS A 121 17.24 1.80 12.23
N ASP A 122 18.04 1.99 13.26
CA ASP A 122 17.87 1.30 14.54
C ASP A 122 16.53 1.66 15.21
N ILE A 123 16.17 2.95 15.26
CA ILE A 123 14.90 3.41 15.82
C ILE A 123 13.70 2.75 15.13
N PHE A 124 13.75 2.65 13.80
CA PHE A 124 12.69 2.05 13.00
C PHE A 124 12.83 0.52 12.84
N ARG A 125 13.83 -0.10 13.48
CA ARG A 125 14.15 -1.53 13.31
C ARG A 125 14.28 -1.89 11.83
N GLY A 126 14.90 -1.01 11.07
CA GLY A 126 15.33 -1.23 9.70
C GLY A 126 16.66 -1.97 9.66
N LYS A 127 17.06 -2.37 8.46
CA LYS A 127 18.35 -3.02 8.20
C LYS A 127 19.06 -2.29 7.08
N VAL A 128 20.37 -2.10 7.22
CA VAL A 128 21.19 -1.70 6.10
C VAL A 128 21.59 -2.97 5.33
N VAL A 129 21.12 -3.10 4.09
CA VAL A 129 21.28 -4.30 3.26
C VAL A 129 22.36 -4.15 2.20
N ASP A 130 22.75 -2.91 1.90
CA ASP A 130 23.86 -2.60 1.00
C ASP A 130 24.60 -1.34 1.48
N VAL A 131 25.93 -1.39 1.44
CA VAL A 131 26.83 -0.32 1.92
C VAL A 131 27.88 -0.02 0.87
N THR A 132 27.95 1.25 0.47
CA THR A 132 29.03 1.77 -0.34
C THR A 132 29.63 3.02 0.33
N PRO A 133 30.82 3.50 -0.09
CA PRO A 133 31.41 4.72 0.46
C PRO A 133 30.52 5.97 0.33
N LYS A 134 29.55 5.97 -0.57
CA LYS A 134 28.71 7.15 -0.89
C LYS A 134 27.22 6.95 -0.67
N CYS A 135 26.75 5.74 -0.44
CA CYS A 135 25.34 5.50 -0.19
C CYS A 135 25.08 4.19 0.57
N TYR A 136 23.98 4.17 1.31
CA TYR A 136 23.43 3.00 1.98
C TYR A 136 22.07 2.65 1.38
N THR A 137 21.77 1.35 1.33
CA THR A 137 20.40 0.88 1.04
C THR A 137 19.81 0.34 2.32
N VAL A 138 18.72 0.97 2.74
CA VAL A 138 17.97 0.63 3.96
C VAL A 138 16.74 -0.18 3.58
N GLU A 139 16.58 -1.35 4.19
CA GLU A 139 15.35 -2.14 4.20
C GLU A 139 14.54 -1.82 5.45
N VAL A 140 13.26 -1.54 5.30
CA VAL A 140 12.34 -1.38 6.42
C VAL A 140 11.01 -2.07 6.13
N THR A 141 10.47 -2.74 7.15
CA THR A 141 9.14 -3.35 7.11
C THR A 141 8.29 -2.80 8.24
N GLY A 142 7.04 -2.46 7.93
CA GLY A 142 6.11 -1.92 8.91
C GLY A 142 4.74 -1.56 8.33
N SER A 143 3.94 -0.85 9.13
CA SER A 143 2.75 -0.19 8.60
C SER A 143 3.14 0.94 7.64
N PRO A 144 2.25 1.35 6.71
CA PRO A 144 2.51 2.49 5.82
C PRO A 144 2.91 3.77 6.58
N VAL A 145 2.32 4.01 7.75
CA VAL A 145 2.68 5.15 8.62
C VAL A 145 4.13 5.07 9.07
N LYS A 146 4.57 3.89 9.52
CA LYS A 146 5.97 3.67 9.92
C LYS A 146 6.93 3.87 8.75
N VAL A 147 6.59 3.31 7.58
CA VAL A 147 7.43 3.42 6.37
C VAL A 147 7.51 4.86 5.88
N ASN A 148 6.41 5.60 5.89
CA ASN A 148 6.42 7.02 5.54
C ASN A 148 7.29 7.84 6.52
N ALA A 149 7.17 7.57 7.83
CA ALA A 149 7.96 8.28 8.83
C ALA A 149 9.48 8.13 8.65
N ILE A 150 9.97 6.92 8.34
CA ILE A 150 11.41 6.74 8.06
C ILE A 150 11.82 7.40 6.74
N ILE A 151 10.98 7.35 5.71
CA ILE A 151 11.23 8.04 4.44
C ILE A 151 11.39 9.54 4.68
N ASP A 152 10.50 10.15 5.45
CA ASP A 152 10.54 11.59 5.73
C ASP A 152 11.79 12.00 6.51
N LEU A 153 12.25 11.17 7.46
CA LEU A 153 13.49 11.40 8.20
C LEU A 153 14.75 11.22 7.33
N LEU A 154 14.73 10.30 6.35
CA LEU A 154 15.85 10.09 5.45
C LEU A 154 15.88 11.07 4.27
N ARG A 155 14.76 11.72 3.96
CA ARG A 155 14.63 12.66 2.83
C ARG A 155 15.67 13.79 2.82
N PRO A 156 15.96 14.47 3.96
CA PRO A 156 16.98 15.54 3.99
C PRO A 156 18.40 15.06 3.68
N MET A 157 18.68 13.77 3.83
CA MET A 157 20.00 13.17 3.53
C MET A 157 20.19 12.84 2.06
N GLY A 158 19.14 13.00 1.24
CA GLY A 158 19.17 12.76 -0.20
C GLY A 158 18.85 11.32 -0.56
N ILE A 159 17.54 11.03 -0.67
CA ILE A 159 17.05 9.74 -1.20
C ILE A 159 17.32 9.71 -2.70
N LYS A 160 18.08 8.70 -3.15
CA LYS A 160 18.39 8.47 -4.56
C LYS A 160 17.37 7.60 -5.26
N GLU A 161 16.83 6.62 -4.53
CA GLU A 161 15.88 5.66 -5.07
C GLU A 161 15.02 5.11 -3.93
N LEU A 162 13.75 4.89 -4.22
CA LEU A 162 12.78 4.32 -3.30
C LEU A 162 11.95 3.26 -4.03
N VAL A 163 11.92 2.06 -3.49
CA VAL A 163 11.05 0.97 -3.97
C VAL A 163 10.17 0.52 -2.82
N ARG A 164 8.86 0.33 -3.07
CA ARG A 164 7.88 -0.15 -2.09
C ARG A 164 7.16 -1.37 -2.65
N SER A 165 6.93 -2.36 -1.80
CA SER A 165 6.15 -3.55 -2.17
C SER A 165 4.64 -3.27 -2.29
N GLY A 166 4.18 -2.15 -1.75
CA GLY A 166 2.78 -1.99 -1.40
C GLY A 166 2.40 -2.83 -0.17
N PRO A 167 1.26 -2.54 0.46
CA PRO A 167 0.82 -3.25 1.65
C PRO A 167 0.30 -4.65 1.32
N VAL A 168 0.53 -5.57 2.25
CA VAL A 168 -0.19 -6.83 2.39
C VAL A 168 -0.99 -6.78 3.68
N VAL A 169 -2.20 -7.37 3.68
CA VAL A 169 -3.14 -7.28 4.80
C VAL A 169 -3.66 -8.65 5.22
N LEU A 170 -3.92 -8.77 6.52
CA LEU A 170 -4.51 -9.96 7.12
C LEU A 170 -5.43 -9.55 8.26
N GLY A 171 -6.63 -10.09 8.30
CA GLY A 171 -7.57 -9.88 9.42
C GLY A 171 -6.97 -10.36 10.73
N ARG A 172 -7.30 -9.69 11.83
CA ARG A 172 -6.90 -10.13 13.17
C ARG A 172 -7.77 -11.27 13.67
N GLY A 173 -7.25 -12.00 14.64
CA GLY A 173 -7.96 -13.09 15.33
C GLY A 173 -7.96 -14.41 14.56
N PRO A 174 -8.75 -15.39 15.02
CA PRO A 174 -8.72 -16.77 14.52
C PRO A 174 -9.46 -16.97 13.19
N LYS A 175 -10.20 -15.98 12.72
CA LYS A 175 -10.93 -16.06 11.46
C LYS A 175 -9.95 -15.93 10.29
N GLY A 176 -9.51 -17.06 9.76
CA GLY A 176 -8.80 -17.10 8.49
C GLY A 176 -9.76 -17.32 7.32
N TRP A 177 -9.28 -17.07 6.09
CA TRP A 177 -9.95 -17.62 4.93
C TRP A 177 -9.63 -19.12 4.89
N LYS A 178 -10.66 -19.94 5.02
CA LYS A 178 -10.57 -21.35 4.68
C LYS A 178 -11.14 -21.48 3.27
N GLY A 179 -10.29 -21.83 2.31
CA GLY A 179 -10.77 -22.42 1.07
C GLY A 179 -11.55 -23.69 1.42
N ASN A 180 -12.72 -23.81 0.86
CA ASN A 180 -13.46 -25.08 0.90
C ASN A 180 -12.68 -26.13 0.14
#